data_68b0140815c39a9d61f0fb31621b44dd
#
_entry.id   68b0140815c39a9d61f0fb31621b44dd
#
_cell.length_a   1.000
_cell.length_b   1.000
_cell.length_c   1.000
_cell.angle_alpha   90.00
_cell.angle_beta   90.00
_cell.angle_gamma   90.00
#
_symmetry.space_group_name_H-M   'P 1'
#
loop_
_entity.id
_entity.type
_entity.pdbx_description
1 polymer ?
#
loop_
_entity_poly.entity_id
_entity_poly.type
_entity_poly.pdbx_seq_one_letter_code
_entity_poly.pdbx_strand_id
1 'polypeptide(L)'
;MSWATLVLFLHIVAACVWIGGQVTVAVVIPALRGHPDLIRTIGRRFQVLAWSAYGALIVTGAGNALFMGLGWGDLTGTTEGRLLLEKLGLVLLSGAAAAVHVFVQAPRSRARLSHRAFSAWSAVLGSVSLLAALGAALYGVVIARGG
;
A
#
# COMPACT_ATOMS: atom_id res chain seq x y z
N MET A 1 25.86 -10.96 -6.25
CA MET A 1 24.59 -10.51 -5.66
C MET A 1 23.61 -11.67 -5.80
N SER A 2 23.02 -12.16 -4.68
CA SER A 2 22.08 -13.28 -4.75
C SER A 2 20.72 -12.81 -5.30
N TRP A 3 19.95 -13.73 -5.88
CA TRP A 3 18.56 -13.44 -6.32
C TRP A 3 17.68 -12.97 -5.17
N ALA A 4 17.84 -13.55 -3.98
CA ALA A 4 17.13 -13.13 -2.76
C ALA A 4 17.41 -11.65 -2.42
N THR A 5 18.69 -11.24 -2.49
CA THR A 5 19.07 -9.82 -2.26
C THR A 5 18.41 -8.89 -3.27
N LEU A 6 18.36 -9.26 -4.54
CA LEU A 6 17.73 -8.45 -5.59
C LEU A 6 16.22 -8.33 -5.35
N VAL A 7 15.54 -9.44 -5.04
CA VAL A 7 14.09 -9.45 -4.78
C VAL A 7 13.76 -8.61 -3.54
N LEU A 8 14.56 -8.71 -2.47
CA LEU A 8 14.38 -7.88 -1.28
C LEU A 8 14.59 -6.39 -1.60
N PHE A 9 15.61 -6.04 -2.36
CA PHE A 9 15.85 -4.66 -2.78
C PHE A 9 14.68 -4.10 -3.56
N LEU A 10 14.17 -4.83 -4.56
CA LEU A 10 13.00 -4.42 -5.35
C LEU A 10 11.75 -4.27 -4.47
N HIS A 11 11.56 -5.16 -3.47
CA HIS A 11 10.48 -5.06 -2.52
C HIS A 11 10.55 -3.77 -1.69
N ILE A 12 11.73 -3.41 -1.20
CA ILE A 12 11.95 -2.16 -0.44
C ILE A 12 11.67 -0.95 -1.33
N VAL A 13 12.19 -0.93 -2.57
CA VAL A 13 11.94 0.18 -3.50
C VAL A 13 10.43 0.32 -3.78
N ALA A 14 9.73 -0.78 -4.03
CA ALA A 14 8.28 -0.75 -4.24
C ALA A 14 7.52 -0.25 -3.00
N ALA A 15 7.95 -0.64 -1.78
CA ALA A 15 7.38 -0.14 -0.53
C ALA A 15 7.60 1.37 -0.36
N CYS A 16 8.79 1.87 -0.68
CA CYS A 16 9.08 3.31 -0.66
C CYS A 16 8.18 4.09 -1.63
N VAL A 17 7.94 3.56 -2.83
CA VAL A 17 7.05 4.19 -3.82
C VAL A 17 5.59 4.16 -3.33
N TRP A 18 5.11 3.03 -2.79
CA TRP A 18 3.74 2.88 -2.30
C TRP A 18 3.45 3.80 -1.11
N ILE A 19 4.31 3.78 -0.08
CA ILE A 19 4.13 4.57 1.15
C ILE A 19 4.46 6.04 0.88
N GLY A 20 5.64 6.33 0.31
CA GLY A 20 6.10 7.69 0.05
C GLY A 20 5.19 8.44 -0.92
N GLY A 21 4.65 7.74 -1.91
CA GLY A 21 3.66 8.29 -2.83
C GLY A 21 2.37 8.72 -2.13
N GLN A 22 1.83 7.92 -1.22
CA GLN A 22 0.64 8.28 -0.45
C GLN A 22 0.88 9.52 0.42
N VAL A 23 2.04 9.60 1.10
CA VAL A 23 2.45 10.77 1.88
C VAL A 23 2.55 12.00 0.99
N THR A 24 3.22 11.87 -0.16
CA THR A 24 3.38 12.99 -1.11
C THR A 24 2.03 13.52 -1.59
N VAL A 25 1.12 12.64 -1.99
CA VAL A 25 -0.23 13.04 -2.44
C VAL A 25 -1.01 13.70 -1.30
N ALA A 26 -0.93 13.18 -0.07
CA ALA A 26 -1.60 13.76 1.09
C ALA A 26 -1.14 15.20 1.38
N VAL A 27 0.13 15.52 1.13
CA VAL A 27 0.68 16.87 1.33
C VAL A 27 0.39 17.78 0.13
N VAL A 28 0.53 17.27 -1.09
CA VAL A 28 0.46 18.10 -2.32
C VAL A 28 -1.00 18.44 -2.70
N ILE A 29 -1.93 17.50 -2.57
CA ILE A 29 -3.32 17.72 -3.01
C ILE A 29 -4.00 18.91 -2.30
N PRO A 30 -3.87 19.12 -0.99
CA PRO A 30 -4.43 20.30 -0.33
C PRO A 30 -3.90 21.63 -0.89
N ALA A 31 -2.63 21.69 -1.28
CA ALA A 31 -2.02 22.89 -1.87
C ALA A 31 -2.56 23.19 -3.28
N LEU A 32 -3.08 22.18 -3.98
CA LEU A 32 -3.60 22.29 -5.35
C LEU A 32 -5.12 22.51 -5.42
N ARG A 33 -5.81 22.79 -4.31
CA ARG A 33 -7.28 22.90 -4.26
C ARG A 33 -7.89 23.89 -5.27
N GLY A 34 -7.14 24.93 -5.66
CA GLY A 34 -7.55 25.89 -6.69
C GLY A 34 -7.37 25.40 -8.14
N HIS A 35 -6.77 24.22 -8.36
CA HIS A 35 -6.40 23.75 -9.70
C HIS A 35 -6.91 22.32 -9.96
N PRO A 36 -8.21 22.14 -10.22
CA PRO A 36 -8.84 20.82 -10.33
C PRO A 36 -8.25 19.94 -11.44
N ASP A 37 -7.80 20.56 -12.54
CA ASP A 37 -7.21 19.83 -13.67
C ASP A 37 -5.82 19.28 -13.34
N LEU A 38 -5.04 20.01 -12.54
CA LEU A 38 -3.76 19.52 -12.02
C LEU A 38 -3.98 18.35 -11.06
N ILE A 39 -4.94 18.46 -10.15
CA ILE A 39 -5.32 17.37 -9.23
C ILE A 39 -5.69 16.11 -10.02
N ARG A 40 -6.51 16.24 -11.08
CA ARG A 40 -6.91 15.11 -11.91
C ARG A 40 -5.70 14.49 -12.64
N THR A 41 -4.82 15.31 -13.20
CA THR A 41 -3.65 14.85 -13.96
C THR A 41 -2.66 14.14 -13.05
N ILE A 42 -2.30 14.75 -11.92
CA ILE A 42 -1.39 14.18 -10.92
C ILE A 42 -1.97 12.90 -10.36
N GLY A 43 -3.25 12.92 -9.96
CA GLY A 43 -3.94 11.75 -9.40
C GLY A 43 -3.91 10.55 -10.36
N ARG A 44 -4.15 10.77 -11.64
CA ARG A 44 -4.13 9.68 -12.65
C ARG A 44 -2.73 9.08 -12.83
N ARG A 45 -1.70 9.93 -12.93
CA ARG A 45 -0.30 9.48 -13.05
C ARG A 45 0.16 8.75 -11.80
N PHE A 46 -0.21 9.30 -10.64
CA PHE A 46 0.07 8.67 -9.37
C PHE A 46 -0.59 7.29 -9.23
N GLN A 47 -1.86 7.13 -9.64
CA GLN A 47 -2.54 5.84 -9.59
C GLN A 47 -1.81 4.75 -10.39
N VAL A 48 -1.35 5.06 -11.60
CA VAL A 48 -0.58 4.09 -12.40
C VAL A 48 0.68 3.67 -11.67
N LEU A 49 1.46 4.63 -11.17
CA LEU A 49 2.69 4.34 -10.43
C LEU A 49 2.41 3.55 -9.15
N ALA A 50 1.40 3.96 -8.37
CA ALA A 50 1.05 3.32 -7.12
C ALA A 50 0.61 1.87 -7.31
N TRP A 51 -0.28 1.58 -8.28
CA TRP A 51 -0.73 0.21 -8.54
C TRP A 51 0.37 -0.67 -9.13
N SER A 52 1.28 -0.12 -9.92
CA SER A 52 2.48 -0.84 -10.38
C SER A 52 3.39 -1.19 -9.20
N ALA A 53 3.61 -0.26 -8.28
CA ALA A 53 4.39 -0.51 -7.06
C ALA A 53 3.70 -1.54 -6.16
N TYR A 54 2.37 -1.47 -5.99
CA TYR A 54 1.61 -2.45 -5.21
C TYR A 54 1.69 -3.85 -5.82
N GLY A 55 1.56 -3.99 -7.14
CA GLY A 55 1.76 -5.26 -7.84
C GLY A 55 3.18 -5.81 -7.62
N ALA A 56 4.20 -4.96 -7.74
CA ALA A 56 5.58 -5.33 -7.45
C ALA A 56 5.76 -5.77 -5.99
N LEU A 57 5.11 -5.12 -5.02
CA LEU A 57 5.11 -5.52 -3.61
C LEU A 57 4.56 -6.93 -3.41
N ILE A 58 3.44 -7.27 -4.06
CA ILE A 58 2.85 -8.61 -3.96
C ILE A 58 3.81 -9.66 -4.52
N VAL A 59 4.32 -9.44 -5.74
CA VAL A 59 5.21 -10.40 -6.42
C VAL A 59 6.52 -10.59 -5.64
N THR A 60 7.18 -9.49 -5.26
CA THR A 60 8.44 -9.55 -4.53
C THR A 60 8.26 -10.03 -3.09
N GLY A 61 7.12 -9.73 -2.46
CA GLY A 61 6.76 -10.24 -1.14
C GLY A 61 6.60 -11.75 -1.13
N ALA A 62 5.91 -12.31 -2.13
CA ALA A 62 5.80 -13.75 -2.33
C ALA A 62 7.18 -14.39 -2.57
N GLY A 63 8.01 -13.77 -3.43
CA GLY A 63 9.38 -14.20 -3.67
C GLY A 63 10.21 -14.24 -2.38
N ASN A 64 10.14 -13.22 -1.54
CA ASN A 64 10.85 -13.19 -0.27
C ASN A 64 10.38 -14.30 0.68
N ALA A 65 9.09 -14.59 0.77
CA ALA A 65 8.56 -15.69 1.57
C ALA A 65 9.08 -17.05 1.10
N LEU A 66 9.17 -17.29 -0.21
CA LEU A 66 9.74 -18.49 -0.80
C LEU A 66 11.24 -18.63 -0.46
N PHE A 67 12.00 -17.53 -0.52
CA PHE A 67 13.43 -17.54 -0.15
C PHE A 67 13.66 -17.77 1.35
N MET A 68 12.68 -17.47 2.21
CA MET A 68 12.72 -17.80 3.64
C MET A 68 12.45 -19.30 3.90
N GLY A 69 12.08 -20.08 2.88
CA GLY A 69 11.78 -21.50 3.01
C GLY A 69 10.48 -21.80 3.76
N LEU A 70 9.60 -20.83 3.94
CA LEU A 70 8.31 -21.03 4.62
C LEU A 70 7.35 -21.83 3.72
N GLY A 71 6.98 -23.01 4.18
CA GLY A 71 5.94 -23.83 3.56
C GLY A 71 4.53 -23.47 4.05
N TRP A 72 3.51 -24.04 3.41
CA TRP A 72 2.10 -23.79 3.77
C TRP A 72 1.79 -24.19 5.23
N GLY A 73 2.41 -25.25 5.74
CA GLY A 73 2.24 -25.71 7.12
C GLY A 73 2.86 -24.76 8.14
N ASP A 74 3.88 -24.01 7.76
CA ASP A 74 4.60 -23.11 8.65
C ASP A 74 3.82 -21.81 8.90
N LEU A 75 2.91 -21.44 8.00
CA LEU A 75 2.13 -20.19 8.09
C LEU A 75 1.33 -20.07 9.39
N THR A 76 0.84 -21.18 9.92
CA THR A 76 0.08 -21.19 11.19
C THR A 76 0.86 -21.86 12.32
N GLY A 77 1.88 -22.65 12.00
CA GLY A 77 2.67 -23.45 12.94
C GLY A 77 3.83 -22.72 13.60
N THR A 78 4.37 -21.69 12.94
CA THR A 78 5.54 -20.95 13.43
C THR A 78 5.21 -19.48 13.75
N THR A 79 6.06 -18.86 14.56
CA THR A 79 5.94 -17.42 14.87
C THR A 79 6.15 -16.57 13.62
N GLU A 80 7.14 -16.89 12.81
CA GLU A 80 7.46 -16.20 11.56
C GLU A 80 6.30 -16.29 10.56
N GLY A 81 5.67 -17.46 10.46
CA GLY A 81 4.51 -17.68 9.61
C GLY A 81 3.31 -16.82 10.03
N ARG A 82 3.03 -16.73 11.33
CA ARG A 82 1.95 -15.87 11.84
C ARG A 82 2.21 -14.40 11.57
N LEU A 83 3.44 -13.93 11.84
CA LEU A 83 3.84 -12.55 11.52
C LEU A 83 3.70 -12.25 10.02
N LEU A 84 4.02 -13.22 9.15
CA LEU A 84 3.81 -13.09 7.72
C LEU A 84 2.33 -12.98 7.36
N LEU A 85 1.44 -13.78 7.97
CA LEU A 85 -0.01 -13.71 7.76
C LEU A 85 -0.58 -12.34 8.20
N GLU A 86 -0.16 -11.82 9.35
CA GLU A 86 -0.57 -10.50 9.84
C GLU A 86 -0.10 -9.40 8.89
N LYS A 87 1.15 -9.48 8.43
CA LYS A 87 1.70 -8.59 7.40
C LYS A 87 0.88 -8.64 6.11
N LEU A 88 0.54 -9.83 5.62
CA LEU A 88 -0.30 -9.99 4.42
C LEU A 88 -1.69 -9.39 4.62
N GLY A 89 -2.31 -9.57 5.79
CA GLY A 89 -3.57 -8.94 6.15
C GLY A 89 -3.50 -7.42 6.06
N LEU A 90 -2.43 -6.81 6.58
CA LEU A 90 -2.20 -5.35 6.48
C LEU A 90 -1.96 -4.90 5.04
N VAL A 91 -1.21 -5.66 4.24
CA VAL A 91 -1.01 -5.37 2.80
C VAL A 91 -2.34 -5.39 2.07
N LEU A 92 -3.17 -6.41 2.28
CA LEU A 92 -4.51 -6.51 1.66
C LEU A 92 -5.43 -5.38 2.11
N LEU A 93 -5.41 -5.03 3.40
CA LEU A 93 -6.19 -3.90 3.94
C LEU A 93 -5.77 -2.58 3.29
N SER A 94 -4.45 -2.34 3.15
CA SER A 94 -3.92 -1.16 2.49
C SER A 94 -4.39 -1.05 1.04
N GLY A 95 -4.26 -2.14 0.27
CA GLY A 95 -4.70 -2.19 -1.13
C GLY A 95 -6.21 -2.03 -1.28
N ALA A 96 -7.00 -2.70 -0.43
CA ALA A 96 -8.46 -2.59 -0.44
C ALA A 96 -8.93 -1.16 -0.12
N ALA A 97 -8.37 -0.54 0.92
CA ALA A 97 -8.67 0.84 1.27
C ALA A 97 -8.32 1.81 0.14
N ALA A 98 -7.15 1.62 -0.52
CA ALA A 98 -6.77 2.40 -1.68
C ALA A 98 -7.70 2.19 -2.87
N ALA A 99 -8.13 0.95 -3.15
CA ALA A 99 -9.09 0.65 -4.21
C ALA A 99 -10.44 1.31 -3.96
N VAL A 100 -10.99 1.19 -2.75
CA VAL A 100 -12.25 1.86 -2.37
C VAL A 100 -12.10 3.39 -2.45
N HIS A 101 -10.96 3.94 -2.05
CA HIS A 101 -10.66 5.37 -2.19
C HIS A 101 -10.77 5.82 -3.65
N VAL A 102 -10.21 5.06 -4.60
CA VAL A 102 -10.33 5.35 -6.05
C VAL A 102 -11.79 5.33 -6.51
N PHE A 103 -12.57 4.34 -6.06
CA PHE A 103 -14.00 4.26 -6.39
C PHE A 103 -14.80 5.43 -5.81
N VAL A 104 -14.53 5.85 -4.56
CA VAL A 104 -15.17 7.03 -3.95
C VAL A 104 -14.84 8.31 -4.74
N GLN A 105 -13.63 8.41 -5.28
CA GLN A 105 -13.19 9.53 -6.10
C GLN A 105 -13.77 9.54 -7.52
N ALA A 106 -14.39 8.45 -7.97
CA ALA A 106 -14.99 8.37 -9.29
C ALA A 106 -16.12 9.42 -9.44
N PRO A 107 -16.32 10.02 -10.64
CA PRO A 107 -17.30 11.08 -10.85
C PRO A 107 -18.73 10.72 -10.42
N ARG A 108 -19.15 9.47 -10.65
CA ARG A 108 -20.48 8.97 -10.27
C ARG A 108 -20.68 8.91 -8.76
N SER A 109 -19.69 8.50 -7.99
CA SER A 109 -19.73 8.43 -6.53
C SER A 109 -19.65 9.82 -5.92
N ARG A 110 -18.81 10.70 -6.48
CA ARG A 110 -18.66 12.08 -6.05
C ARG A 110 -19.95 12.88 -6.21
N ALA A 111 -20.73 12.64 -7.28
CA ALA A 111 -22.01 13.31 -7.50
C ALA A 111 -23.11 12.89 -6.50
N ARG A 112 -22.96 11.75 -5.83
CA ARG A 112 -23.92 11.20 -4.85
C ARG A 112 -23.63 11.59 -3.41
N LEU A 113 -22.42 12.05 -3.11
CA LEU A 113 -21.98 12.38 -1.77
C LEU A 113 -22.00 13.90 -1.53
N SER A 114 -22.41 14.32 -0.32
CA SER A 114 -22.17 15.70 0.09
C SER A 114 -20.68 16.00 0.15
N HIS A 115 -20.28 17.25 -0.02
CA HIS A 115 -18.87 17.65 0.02
C HIS A 115 -18.16 17.22 1.32
N ARG A 116 -18.88 17.33 2.47
CA ARG A 116 -18.35 16.90 3.78
C ARG A 116 -18.15 15.37 3.84
N ALA A 117 -19.14 14.59 3.40
CA ALA A 117 -19.05 13.14 3.38
C ALA A 117 -17.94 12.68 2.43
N PHE A 118 -17.84 13.26 1.23
CA PHE A 118 -16.77 12.96 0.29
C PHE A 118 -15.38 13.21 0.88
N SER A 119 -15.17 14.38 1.50
CA SER A 119 -13.87 14.72 2.13
C SER A 119 -13.53 13.78 3.29
N ALA A 120 -14.51 13.47 4.15
CA ALA A 120 -14.33 12.56 5.27
C ALA A 120 -13.96 11.15 4.82
N TRP A 121 -14.71 10.57 3.87
CA TRP A 121 -14.41 9.24 3.33
C TRP A 121 -13.04 9.17 2.66
N SER A 122 -12.68 10.20 1.88
CA SER A 122 -11.37 10.28 1.24
C SER A 122 -10.24 10.33 2.27
N ALA A 123 -10.39 11.10 3.34
CA ALA A 123 -9.40 11.19 4.40
C ALA A 123 -9.27 9.86 5.17
N VAL A 124 -10.38 9.24 5.58
CA VAL A 124 -10.39 7.97 6.30
C VAL A 124 -9.73 6.86 5.48
N LEU A 125 -10.16 6.68 4.22
CA LEU A 125 -9.63 5.61 3.37
C LEU A 125 -8.14 5.80 3.07
N GLY A 126 -7.70 7.04 2.82
CA GLY A 126 -6.28 7.34 2.63
C GLY A 126 -5.46 7.06 3.89
N SER A 127 -5.95 7.45 5.06
CA SER A 127 -5.29 7.18 6.34
C SER A 127 -5.22 5.69 6.65
N VAL A 128 -6.31 4.94 6.44
CA VAL A 128 -6.34 3.47 6.64
C VAL A 128 -5.32 2.79 5.72
N SER A 129 -5.30 3.17 4.44
CA SER A 129 -4.33 2.61 3.49
C SER A 129 -2.89 2.87 3.92
N LEU A 130 -2.56 4.11 4.31
CA LEU A 130 -1.22 4.50 4.73
C LEU A 130 -0.80 3.81 6.03
N LEU A 131 -1.66 3.82 7.05
CA LEU A 131 -1.35 3.19 8.35
C LEU A 131 -1.19 1.67 8.22
N ALA A 132 -2.01 1.02 7.42
CA ALA A 132 -1.87 -0.40 7.13
C ALA A 132 -0.56 -0.71 6.39
N ALA A 133 -0.15 0.14 5.42
CA ALA A 133 1.13 -0.01 4.73
C ALA A 133 2.33 0.18 5.67
N LEU A 134 2.28 1.17 6.56
CA LEU A 134 3.31 1.39 7.58
C LEU A 134 3.38 0.22 8.58
N GLY A 135 2.24 -0.30 9.02
CA GLY A 135 2.16 -1.52 9.84
C GLY A 135 2.81 -2.71 9.15
N ALA A 136 2.47 -2.96 7.87
CA ALA A 136 3.09 -4.03 7.08
C ALA A 136 4.61 -3.87 6.93
N ALA A 137 5.11 -2.64 6.80
CA ALA A 137 6.53 -2.35 6.76
C ALA A 137 7.20 -2.67 8.11
N LEU A 138 6.57 -2.29 9.23
CA LEU A 138 7.05 -2.61 10.58
C LEU A 138 7.15 -4.13 10.79
N TYR A 139 6.12 -4.91 10.42
CA TYR A 139 6.17 -6.38 10.46
C TYR A 139 7.31 -6.93 9.60
N GLY A 140 7.60 -6.30 8.45
CA GLY A 140 8.75 -6.66 7.64
C GLY A 140 10.08 -6.50 8.37
N VAL A 141 10.24 -5.45 9.18
CA VAL A 141 11.43 -5.23 10.01
C VAL A 141 11.52 -6.26 11.14
N VAL A 142 10.40 -6.55 11.80
CA VAL A 142 10.34 -7.56 12.88
C VAL A 142 10.76 -8.93 12.35
N ILE A 143 10.16 -9.38 11.24
CA ILE A 143 10.50 -10.66 10.60
C ILE A 143 11.99 -10.71 10.22
N ALA A 144 12.54 -9.63 9.68
CA ALA A 144 13.96 -9.56 9.27
C ALA A 144 14.94 -9.63 10.47
N ARG A 145 14.48 -9.36 11.68
CA ARG A 145 15.28 -9.45 12.92
C ARG A 145 15.12 -10.79 13.67
N GLY A 146 14.35 -11.71 13.13
CA GLY A 146 14.13 -13.04 13.72
C GLY A 146 12.98 -13.10 14.72
N GLY A 147 12.02 -12.15 14.63
CA GLY A 147 10.83 -12.11 15.47
C GLY A 147 11.10 -11.50 16.83
#